data_0fbb22ae05b971f21ddae08fae65cfd0
#
_entry.id   0fbb22ae05b971f21ddae08fae65cfd0
#
_cell.length_a   1.000
_cell.length_b   1.000
_cell.length_c   1.000
_cell.angle_alpha   90.00
_cell.angle_beta   90.00
_cell.angle_gamma   90.00
#
_symmetry.space_group_name_H-M   'P 1'
#
loop_
_entity.id
_entity.type
_entity.pdbx_description
1 polymer ?
#
loop_
_entity_poly.entity_id
_entity_poly.type
_entity_poly.pdbx_seq_one_letter_code
_entity_poly.pdbx_strand_id
1 'polypeptide(L)'
;MEKSKSISLSSESIKNILTLRYNLSINRTLPKLKDIDFISTNKTLSIEFIEKSIVNTLKQNIDKNCEKIAIALSAGIDSTLNLAILRKTFPDLEIIAISMRFSDSIDETPQASKIAEQFGAKHKIIYLDNFLYELPKAIAITKQPFWDLHWYHIVKEARSHCNYLVSGDGGDELFGGYTFRYKKFLSLVNQNSSPIERVKAYLQCHERDWVKDQPDLFGPKTRFSWEKIHDILIPYFDNSLSLMQQVFLADYNGKLLYNFSPINSKLHDHFRIKSIVPLLSKD
;
A
#
# COMPACT_ATOMS: atom_id res chain seq x y z
N MET A 1 -35.96 15.57 -1.37
CA MET A 1 -35.54 14.41 -0.55
C MET A 1 -34.96 13.36 -1.51
N GLU A 2 -33.64 13.39 -1.73
CA GLU A 2 -32.96 12.34 -2.48
C GLU A 2 -32.99 11.06 -1.64
N LYS A 3 -33.58 10.01 -2.21
CA LYS A 3 -33.53 8.66 -1.62
C LYS A 3 -32.05 8.25 -1.52
N SER A 4 -31.52 8.17 -0.30
CA SER A 4 -30.22 7.57 -0.06
C SER A 4 -30.23 6.18 -0.68
N LYS A 5 -29.48 5.98 -1.77
CA LYS A 5 -29.22 4.65 -2.30
C LYS A 5 -28.51 3.87 -1.20
N SER A 6 -29.20 2.94 -0.58
CA SER A 6 -28.60 2.00 0.36
C SER A 6 -27.46 1.28 -0.38
N ILE A 7 -26.23 1.50 0.03
CA ILE A 7 -25.08 0.74 -0.48
C ILE A 7 -25.22 -0.66 0.11
N SER A 8 -25.81 -1.56 -0.65
CA SER A 8 -25.84 -2.98 -0.31
C SER A 8 -24.43 -3.52 -0.55
N LEU A 9 -23.68 -3.77 0.53
CA LEU A 9 -22.46 -4.57 0.43
C LEU A 9 -22.85 -5.97 -0.05
N SER A 10 -22.30 -6.39 -1.20
CA SER A 10 -22.52 -7.74 -1.68
C SER A 10 -21.88 -8.76 -0.73
N SER A 11 -22.49 -9.92 -0.56
CA SER A 11 -21.90 -11.04 0.22
C SER A 11 -20.49 -11.41 -0.28
N GLU A 12 -20.25 -11.27 -1.57
CA GLU A 12 -18.94 -11.47 -2.22
C GLU A 12 -17.91 -10.46 -1.72
N SER A 13 -18.25 -9.18 -1.70
CA SER A 13 -17.36 -8.13 -1.20
C SER A 13 -16.97 -8.35 0.26
N ILE A 14 -17.92 -8.77 1.10
CA ILE A 14 -17.67 -9.08 2.51
C ILE A 14 -16.67 -10.23 2.63
N LYS A 15 -16.87 -11.34 1.89
CA LYS A 15 -15.95 -12.48 1.88
C LYS A 15 -14.55 -12.05 1.45
N ASN A 16 -14.44 -11.34 0.34
CA ASN A 16 -13.15 -10.90 -0.18
C ASN A 16 -12.42 -9.98 0.81
N ILE A 17 -13.11 -9.03 1.43
CA ILE A 17 -12.51 -8.15 2.43
C ILE A 17 -12.01 -8.93 3.64
N LEU A 18 -12.83 -9.86 4.18
CA LEU A 18 -12.48 -10.61 5.37
C LEU A 18 -11.44 -11.71 5.13
N THR A 19 -11.22 -12.17 3.89
CA THR A 19 -10.22 -13.17 3.55
C THR A 19 -8.97 -12.58 2.93
N LEU A 20 -9.12 -11.70 1.94
CA LEU A 20 -8.04 -11.16 1.12
C LEU A 20 -7.61 -9.75 1.55
N ARG A 21 -8.39 -9.09 2.42
CA ARG A 21 -8.23 -7.68 2.83
C ARG A 21 -8.39 -6.67 1.69
N TYR A 22 -9.05 -7.05 0.61
CA TYR A 22 -9.40 -6.14 -0.47
C TYR A 22 -10.69 -6.54 -1.15
N ASN A 23 -11.30 -5.62 -1.89
CA ASN A 23 -12.55 -5.83 -2.58
C ASN A 23 -12.38 -5.66 -4.09
N LEU A 24 -12.49 -6.74 -4.83
CA LEU A 24 -12.35 -6.76 -6.30
C LEU A 24 -13.39 -5.92 -7.06
N SER A 25 -14.48 -5.52 -6.41
CA SER A 25 -15.53 -4.69 -7.02
C SER A 25 -15.20 -3.19 -7.04
N ILE A 26 -14.03 -2.79 -6.56
CA ILE A 26 -13.62 -1.39 -6.49
C ILE A 26 -13.01 -0.94 -7.81
N ASN A 27 -13.26 0.33 -8.17
CA ASN A 27 -12.56 0.94 -9.28
C ASN A 27 -11.08 1.11 -8.95
N ARG A 28 -10.24 0.58 -9.81
CA ARG A 28 -8.78 0.64 -9.70
C ARG A 28 -8.27 2.01 -10.14
N THR A 29 -7.20 2.46 -9.52
CA THR A 29 -6.47 3.68 -9.89
C THR A 29 -5.20 3.37 -10.69
N LEU A 30 -4.72 2.11 -10.62
CA LEU A 30 -3.56 1.61 -11.35
C LEU A 30 -3.97 0.51 -12.35
N PRO A 31 -3.19 0.26 -13.40
CA PRO A 31 -3.43 -0.84 -14.33
C PRO A 31 -3.20 -2.19 -13.66
N LYS A 32 -3.96 -3.21 -14.07
CA LYS A 32 -3.71 -4.59 -13.68
C LYS A 32 -2.50 -5.12 -14.46
N LEU A 33 -1.54 -5.72 -13.77
CA LEU A 33 -0.41 -6.41 -14.38
C LEU A 33 -0.78 -7.84 -14.79
N LYS A 34 -0.13 -8.31 -15.83
CA LYS A 34 -0.18 -9.69 -16.33
C LYS A 34 1.22 -10.30 -16.27
N ASP A 35 1.31 -11.60 -16.40
CA ASP A 35 2.58 -12.32 -16.48
C ASP A 35 3.48 -11.82 -17.62
N ILE A 36 2.89 -11.44 -18.75
CA ILE A 36 3.63 -10.88 -19.89
C ILE A 36 4.29 -9.53 -19.60
N ASP A 37 3.85 -8.82 -18.58
CA ASP A 37 4.44 -7.53 -18.16
C ASP A 37 5.74 -7.73 -17.38
N PHE A 38 6.03 -8.97 -16.91
CA PHE A 38 7.27 -9.36 -16.27
C PHE A 38 8.32 -9.76 -17.30
N ILE A 39 8.65 -8.86 -18.22
CA ILE A 39 9.66 -9.09 -19.24
C ILE A 39 11.02 -9.18 -18.56
N SER A 40 11.69 -10.33 -18.67
CA SER A 40 13.09 -10.46 -18.29
C SER A 40 13.91 -9.57 -19.23
N THR A 41 14.21 -8.36 -18.79
CA THR A 41 15.23 -7.57 -19.47
C THR A 41 16.58 -8.06 -18.99
N ASN A 42 17.49 -8.39 -19.93
CA ASN A 42 18.91 -8.63 -19.61
C ASN A 42 19.63 -7.35 -19.10
N LYS A 43 18.89 -6.28 -18.85
CA LYS A 43 19.39 -5.05 -18.24
C LYS A 43 19.22 -5.17 -16.74
N THR A 44 20.31 -5.29 -16.04
CA THR A 44 20.36 -5.03 -14.60
C THR A 44 19.87 -3.60 -14.40
N LEU A 45 18.75 -3.42 -13.72
CA LEU A 45 18.30 -2.08 -13.34
C LEU A 45 19.40 -1.47 -12.46
N SER A 46 20.02 -0.41 -12.94
CA SER A 46 21.05 0.26 -12.16
C SER A 46 20.40 1.13 -11.08
N ILE A 47 21.13 1.36 -10.00
CA ILE A 47 20.71 2.26 -8.93
C ILE A 47 20.41 3.64 -9.50
N GLU A 48 21.22 4.08 -10.49
CA GLU A 48 21.06 5.37 -11.17
C GLU A 48 19.74 5.45 -11.94
N PHE A 49 19.27 4.34 -12.52
CA PHE A 49 17.98 4.31 -13.19
C PHE A 49 16.84 4.53 -12.20
N ILE A 50 16.86 3.83 -11.06
CA ILE A 50 15.84 3.98 -10.01
C ILE A 50 15.84 5.41 -9.46
N GLU A 51 17.02 5.94 -9.12
CA GLU A 51 17.16 7.33 -8.65
C GLU A 51 16.60 8.33 -9.67
N LYS A 52 16.96 8.16 -10.95
CA LYS A 52 16.50 9.03 -12.04
C LYS A 52 14.98 8.98 -12.20
N SER A 53 14.35 7.80 -12.10
CA SER A 53 12.90 7.65 -12.18
C SER A 53 12.21 8.38 -11.02
N ILE A 54 12.70 8.24 -9.80
CA ILE A 54 12.18 8.95 -8.63
C ILE A 54 12.33 10.47 -8.82
N VAL A 55 13.51 10.95 -9.24
CA VAL A 55 13.77 12.38 -9.49
C VAL A 55 12.84 12.93 -10.57
N ASN A 56 12.65 12.20 -11.67
CA ASN A 56 11.74 12.61 -12.75
C ASN A 56 10.31 12.74 -12.24
N THR A 57 9.83 11.74 -11.50
CA THR A 57 8.47 11.76 -10.92
C THR A 57 8.28 12.96 -9.99
N LEU A 58 9.25 13.25 -9.13
CA LEU A 58 9.19 14.42 -8.25
C LEU A 58 9.13 15.71 -9.07
N LYS A 59 10.03 15.89 -10.05
CA LYS A 59 10.09 17.10 -10.89
C LYS A 59 8.85 17.33 -11.75
N GLN A 60 8.22 16.26 -12.23
CA GLN A 60 7.00 16.35 -13.03
C GLN A 60 5.75 16.68 -12.20
N ASN A 61 5.78 16.33 -10.91
CA ASN A 61 4.61 16.43 -10.05
C ASN A 61 4.64 17.60 -9.05
N ILE A 62 5.80 18.16 -8.76
CA ILE A 62 5.96 19.30 -7.87
C ILE A 62 6.08 20.57 -8.71
N ASP A 63 5.21 21.56 -8.43
CA ASP A 63 5.28 22.85 -9.12
C ASP A 63 6.59 23.58 -8.80
N LYS A 64 7.12 24.32 -9.79
CA LYS A 64 8.36 25.09 -9.64
C LYS A 64 8.30 26.15 -8.52
N ASN A 65 7.09 26.64 -8.23
CA ASN A 65 6.85 27.65 -7.18
C ASN A 65 6.40 27.00 -5.85
N CYS A 66 6.57 25.69 -5.71
CA CYS A 66 6.26 25.00 -4.46
C CYS A 66 7.28 25.38 -3.39
N GLU A 67 6.83 26.03 -2.33
CA GLU A 67 7.69 26.43 -1.20
C GLU A 67 7.71 25.37 -0.10
N LYS A 68 6.65 24.55 -0.02
CA LYS A 68 6.45 23.61 1.08
C LYS A 68 5.81 22.31 0.64
N ILE A 69 6.33 21.18 1.13
CA ILE A 69 5.84 19.84 0.85
C ILE A 69 5.83 18.95 2.10
N ALA A 70 4.85 18.07 2.20
CA ALA A 70 4.83 17.02 3.22
C ALA A 70 5.38 15.71 2.67
N ILE A 71 5.97 14.89 3.57
CA ILE A 71 6.34 13.52 3.31
C ILE A 71 5.88 12.64 4.48
N ALA A 72 5.24 11.51 4.19
CA ALA A 72 4.99 10.48 5.18
C ALA A 72 6.32 9.78 5.49
N LEU A 73 6.78 9.89 6.75
CA LEU A 73 8.06 9.37 7.19
C LEU A 73 7.87 8.31 8.27
N SER A 74 8.37 7.11 8.00
CA SER A 74 8.62 6.07 9.01
C SER A 74 10.13 5.91 9.21
N ALA A 75 10.54 5.00 10.08
CA ALA A 75 11.94 4.59 10.16
C ALA A 75 12.36 3.64 9.02
N GLY A 76 11.45 3.31 8.10
CA GLY A 76 11.66 2.40 6.99
C GLY A 76 12.48 2.98 5.84
N ILE A 77 13.06 2.09 5.04
CA ILE A 77 13.97 2.43 3.95
C ILE A 77 13.25 3.23 2.83
N ASP A 78 12.03 2.89 2.48
CA ASP A 78 11.31 3.49 1.35
C ASP A 78 10.99 4.96 1.59
N SER A 79 10.48 5.30 2.78
CA SER A 79 10.20 6.68 3.16
C SER A 79 11.49 7.50 3.31
N THR A 80 12.56 6.88 3.84
CA THR A 80 13.88 7.52 3.99
C THR A 80 14.51 7.79 2.61
N LEU A 81 14.45 6.84 1.68
CA LEU A 81 14.95 7.01 0.31
C LEU A 81 14.25 8.18 -0.38
N ASN A 82 12.92 8.23 -0.30
CA ASN A 82 12.14 9.32 -0.91
C ASN A 82 12.49 10.67 -0.28
N LEU A 83 12.69 10.75 1.03
CA LEU A 83 13.11 11.98 1.72
C LEU A 83 14.51 12.43 1.26
N ALA A 84 15.46 11.50 1.17
CA ALA A 84 16.81 11.78 0.73
C ALA A 84 16.85 12.33 -0.71
N ILE A 85 16.12 11.67 -1.63
CA ILE A 85 16.05 12.10 -3.04
C ILE A 85 15.26 13.41 -3.17
N LEU A 86 14.18 13.59 -2.40
CA LEU A 86 13.44 14.85 -2.37
C LEU A 86 14.31 16.02 -1.96
N ARG A 87 15.09 15.89 -0.88
CA ARG A 87 16.05 16.92 -0.41
C ARG A 87 17.16 17.17 -1.42
N LYS A 88 17.73 16.12 -2.01
CA LYS A 88 18.76 16.24 -3.06
C LYS A 88 18.23 16.99 -4.29
N THR A 89 16.98 16.74 -4.66
CA THR A 89 16.34 17.33 -5.87
C THR A 89 15.90 18.77 -5.66
N PHE A 90 15.46 19.10 -4.46
CA PHE A 90 14.94 20.41 -4.06
C PHE A 90 15.59 20.89 -2.75
N PRO A 91 16.84 21.43 -2.82
CA PRO A 91 17.61 21.78 -1.62
C PRO A 91 16.95 22.83 -0.73
N ASP A 92 16.26 23.80 -1.33
CA ASP A 92 15.66 24.94 -0.63
C ASP A 92 14.21 24.73 -0.20
N LEU A 93 13.61 23.58 -0.58
CA LEU A 93 12.21 23.29 -0.29
C LEU A 93 11.99 23.05 1.21
N GLU A 94 10.99 23.69 1.80
CA GLU A 94 10.57 23.36 3.16
C GLU A 94 9.90 22.00 3.18
N ILE A 95 10.50 21.00 3.82
CA ILE A 95 9.97 19.65 3.93
C ILE A 95 9.40 19.44 5.33
N ILE A 96 8.14 18.98 5.40
CA ILE A 96 7.47 18.57 6.63
C ILE A 96 7.36 17.06 6.63
N ALA A 97 8.19 16.40 7.43
CA ALA A 97 8.13 14.98 7.64
C ALA A 97 7.07 14.65 8.69
N ILE A 98 6.10 13.81 8.35
CA ILE A 98 4.98 13.45 9.21
C ILE A 98 5.09 11.99 9.59
N SER A 99 5.17 11.73 10.89
CA SER A 99 5.13 10.39 11.49
C SER A 99 3.94 10.26 12.42
N MET A 100 3.58 9.03 12.74
CA MET A 100 2.49 8.77 13.65
C MET A 100 2.86 7.70 14.68
N ARG A 101 2.37 7.90 15.90
CA ARG A 101 2.49 6.97 17.00
C ARG A 101 1.12 6.59 17.52
N PHE A 102 0.86 5.31 17.61
CA PHE A 102 -0.27 4.74 18.35
C PHE A 102 0.14 4.38 19.77
N SER A 103 -0.76 4.48 20.74
CA SER A 103 -0.48 4.23 22.15
C SER A 103 0.22 2.88 22.40
N ASP A 104 -0.22 1.83 21.71
CA ASP A 104 0.24 0.45 21.95
C ASP A 104 1.16 -0.09 20.84
N SER A 105 1.62 0.76 19.91
CA SER A 105 2.52 0.35 18.85
C SER A 105 4.00 0.51 19.23
N ILE A 106 4.88 -0.20 18.51
CA ILE A 106 6.31 0.08 18.56
C ILE A 106 6.52 1.52 18.13
N ASP A 107 7.24 2.29 18.96
CA ASP A 107 7.52 3.69 18.69
C ASP A 107 8.72 3.85 17.76
N GLU A 108 8.45 4.09 16.48
CA GLU A 108 9.47 4.39 15.47
C GLU A 108 9.79 5.89 15.37
N THR A 109 9.06 6.75 16.09
CA THR A 109 9.20 8.21 15.94
C THR A 109 10.56 8.77 16.35
N PRO A 110 11.29 8.21 17.36
CA PRO A 110 12.63 8.68 17.67
C PRO A 110 13.62 8.46 16.53
N GLN A 111 13.51 7.32 15.81
CA GLN A 111 14.37 7.06 14.66
C GLN A 111 13.96 7.94 13.46
N ALA A 112 12.67 8.11 13.22
CA ALA A 112 12.15 9.01 12.18
C ALA A 112 12.59 10.47 12.45
N SER A 113 12.65 10.92 13.72
CA SER A 113 13.13 12.25 14.08
C SER A 113 14.60 12.47 13.69
N LYS A 114 15.47 11.49 13.96
CA LYS A 114 16.89 11.55 13.55
C LYS A 114 17.02 11.61 12.03
N ILE A 115 16.22 10.83 11.31
CA ILE A 115 16.22 10.85 9.84
C ILE A 115 15.74 12.22 9.33
N ALA A 116 14.66 12.76 9.88
CA ALA A 116 14.15 14.08 9.51
C ALA A 116 15.20 15.19 9.74
N GLU A 117 15.86 15.17 10.89
CA GLU A 117 16.95 16.10 11.23
C GLU A 117 18.11 16.00 10.24
N GLN A 118 18.55 14.77 9.93
CA GLN A 118 19.67 14.53 9.00
C GLN A 118 19.41 15.15 7.62
N PHE A 119 18.16 15.15 7.15
CA PHE A 119 17.77 15.71 5.85
C PHE A 119 17.19 17.13 5.96
N GLY A 120 17.29 17.79 7.12
CA GLY A 120 16.80 19.14 7.33
C GLY A 120 15.30 19.30 7.15
N ALA A 121 14.52 18.29 7.48
CA ALA A 121 13.05 18.31 7.43
C ALA A 121 12.48 18.65 8.81
N LYS A 122 11.40 19.46 8.84
CA LYS A 122 10.66 19.72 10.07
C LYS A 122 9.82 18.48 10.41
N HIS A 123 10.07 17.88 11.58
CA HIS A 123 9.35 16.67 11.97
C HIS A 123 8.07 16.99 12.73
N LYS A 124 6.95 16.41 12.30
CA LYS A 124 5.65 16.42 12.94
C LYS A 124 5.26 15.02 13.35
N ILE A 125 4.91 14.84 14.63
CA ILE A 125 4.48 13.55 15.15
C ILE A 125 3.01 13.66 15.55
N ILE A 126 2.17 12.78 15.00
CA ILE A 126 0.77 12.63 15.35
C ILE A 126 0.67 11.57 16.44
N TYR A 127 0.20 11.96 17.61
CA TYR A 127 -0.08 11.04 18.72
C TYR A 127 -1.56 10.68 18.72
N LEU A 128 -1.87 9.40 18.64
CA LEU A 128 -3.24 8.89 18.66
C LEU A 128 -3.43 7.93 19.85
N ASP A 129 -4.17 8.36 20.84
CA ASP A 129 -4.58 7.51 21.97
C ASP A 129 -5.60 6.45 21.51
N ASN A 130 -6.53 6.86 20.65
CA ASN A 130 -7.53 5.97 20.09
C ASN A 130 -7.83 6.32 18.64
N PHE A 131 -7.28 5.54 17.71
CA PHE A 131 -7.47 5.75 16.27
C PHE A 131 -8.89 5.40 15.77
N LEU A 132 -9.70 4.70 16.58
CA LEU A 132 -11.06 4.30 16.18
C LEU A 132 -12.04 5.48 16.13
N TYR A 133 -11.77 6.60 16.78
CA TYR A 133 -12.66 7.78 16.77
C TYR A 133 -12.92 8.31 15.35
N GLU A 134 -11.92 8.30 14.50
CA GLU A 134 -12.03 8.79 13.12
C GLU A 134 -12.41 7.69 12.11
N LEU A 135 -12.51 6.42 12.56
CA LEU A 135 -12.85 5.30 11.69
C LEU A 135 -14.19 5.49 10.93
N PRO A 136 -15.29 5.93 11.56
CA PRO A 136 -16.54 6.18 10.84
C PRO A 136 -16.40 7.22 9.72
N LYS A 137 -15.58 8.27 9.95
CA LYS A 137 -15.31 9.31 8.94
C LYS A 137 -14.46 8.75 7.79
N ALA A 138 -13.39 7.99 8.09
CA ALA A 138 -12.56 7.36 7.09
C ALA A 138 -13.37 6.39 6.21
N ILE A 139 -14.24 5.57 6.81
CA ILE A 139 -15.16 4.68 6.09
C ILE A 139 -16.16 5.48 5.24
N ALA A 140 -16.70 6.59 5.76
CA ALA A 140 -17.63 7.44 5.02
C ALA A 140 -16.98 8.03 3.74
N ILE A 141 -15.68 8.33 3.78
CA ILE A 141 -14.90 8.83 2.64
C ILE A 141 -14.58 7.69 1.67
N THR A 142 -13.95 6.64 2.17
CA THR A 142 -13.40 5.56 1.34
C THR A 142 -14.47 4.59 0.84
N LYS A 143 -15.62 4.55 1.54
CA LYS A 143 -16.71 3.58 1.31
C LYS A 143 -16.25 2.13 1.48
N GLN A 144 -15.27 1.90 2.33
CA GLN A 144 -14.73 0.57 2.61
C GLN A 144 -14.35 0.44 4.07
N PRO A 145 -14.38 -0.79 4.63
CA PRO A 145 -13.68 -1.11 5.87
C PRO A 145 -12.20 -0.78 5.68
N PHE A 146 -11.62 -0.11 6.64
CA PHE A 146 -10.31 0.49 6.50
C PHE A 146 -9.38 -0.01 7.60
N TRP A 147 -8.37 -0.73 7.23
CA TRP A 147 -7.39 -1.24 8.18
C TRP A 147 -6.29 -0.23 8.48
N ASP A 148 -5.82 0.42 7.42
CA ASP A 148 -4.68 1.34 7.49
C ASP A 148 -5.18 2.76 7.79
N LEU A 149 -5.93 2.92 8.88
CA LEU A 149 -6.53 4.19 9.30
C LEU A 149 -5.49 5.29 9.51
N HIS A 150 -4.25 4.93 9.80
CA HIS A 150 -3.16 5.88 9.92
C HIS A 150 -3.05 6.82 8.72
N TRP A 151 -3.35 6.33 7.51
CA TRP A 151 -3.27 7.14 6.30
C TRP A 151 -4.24 8.32 6.31
N TYR A 152 -5.44 8.16 6.86
CA TYR A 152 -6.39 9.25 7.07
C TYR A 152 -5.77 10.40 7.87
N HIS A 153 -5.08 10.07 8.98
CA HIS A 153 -4.47 11.08 9.84
C HIS A 153 -3.26 11.75 9.18
N ILE A 154 -2.43 10.99 8.47
CA ILE A 154 -1.27 11.51 7.73
C ILE A 154 -1.73 12.52 6.66
N VAL A 155 -2.71 12.15 5.84
CA VAL A 155 -3.23 13.02 4.78
C VAL A 155 -3.90 14.28 5.35
N LYS A 156 -4.68 14.14 6.42
CA LYS A 156 -5.32 15.25 7.13
C LYS A 156 -4.28 16.22 7.69
N GLU A 157 -3.24 15.72 8.36
CA GLU A 157 -2.16 16.55 8.89
C GLU A 157 -1.37 17.22 7.77
N ALA A 158 -0.99 16.49 6.73
CA ALA A 158 -0.27 17.04 5.59
C ALA A 158 -1.02 18.22 4.95
N ARG A 159 -2.34 18.09 4.81
CA ARG A 159 -3.18 19.15 4.24
C ARG A 159 -3.19 20.42 5.06
N SER A 160 -3.01 20.35 6.38
CA SER A 160 -2.94 21.55 7.24
C SER A 160 -1.66 22.37 7.01
N HIS A 161 -0.67 21.81 6.33
CA HIS A 161 0.63 22.45 6.10
C HIS A 161 0.86 22.83 4.64
N CYS A 162 0.41 21.99 3.68
CA CYS A 162 0.73 22.17 2.26
C CYS A 162 -0.26 21.44 1.34
N ASN A 163 0.00 21.49 0.02
CA ASN A 163 -0.85 20.90 -1.01
C ASN A 163 -0.28 19.60 -1.61
N TYR A 164 0.86 19.12 -1.14
CA TYR A 164 1.54 17.95 -1.68
C TYR A 164 1.92 17.01 -0.55
N LEU A 165 1.74 15.70 -0.78
CA LEU A 165 2.21 14.65 0.12
C LEU A 165 2.96 13.60 -0.69
N VAL A 166 4.24 13.41 -0.34
CA VAL A 166 5.08 12.33 -0.87
C VAL A 166 4.97 11.11 0.03
N SER A 167 4.93 9.91 -0.54
CA SER A 167 4.95 8.65 0.22
C SER A 167 5.88 7.61 -0.40
N GLY A 168 6.29 6.64 0.42
CA GLY A 168 7.09 5.48 0.03
C GLY A 168 6.27 4.26 -0.41
N ASP A 169 4.97 4.44 -0.65
CA ASP A 169 4.08 3.32 -1.01
C ASP A 169 4.56 2.59 -2.26
N GLY A 170 4.39 1.27 -2.28
CA GLY A 170 4.78 0.41 -3.38
C GLY A 170 6.22 -0.12 -3.31
N GLY A 171 7.05 0.38 -2.40
CA GLY A 171 8.43 -0.09 -2.25
C GLY A 171 8.50 -1.58 -1.92
N ASP A 172 7.75 -2.02 -0.94
CA ASP A 172 7.70 -3.43 -0.54
C ASP A 172 7.21 -4.34 -1.67
N GLU A 173 6.17 -3.95 -2.41
CA GLU A 173 5.57 -4.72 -3.49
C GLU A 173 6.50 -4.83 -4.72
N LEU A 174 7.25 -3.77 -5.03
CA LEU A 174 8.10 -3.71 -6.21
C LEU A 174 9.52 -4.24 -5.96
N PHE A 175 10.05 -4.05 -4.75
CA PHE A 175 11.43 -4.39 -4.40
C PHE A 175 11.56 -5.55 -3.41
N GLY A 176 10.45 -6.19 -3.04
CA GLY A 176 10.47 -7.39 -2.24
C GLY A 176 10.73 -7.17 -0.75
N GLY A 177 10.17 -6.12 -0.16
CA GLY A 177 10.38 -5.77 1.25
C GLY A 177 9.80 -6.77 2.25
N TYR A 178 8.75 -7.50 1.88
CA TYR A 178 8.12 -8.51 2.76
C TYR A 178 8.94 -9.81 2.86
N THR A 179 10.21 -9.71 3.13
CA THR A 179 11.17 -10.84 3.11
C THR A 179 10.76 -12.02 3.97
N PHE A 180 10.11 -11.81 5.11
CA PHE A 180 9.63 -12.87 6.00
C PHE A 180 8.51 -13.70 5.34
N ARG A 181 7.60 -13.08 4.59
CA ARG A 181 6.54 -13.78 3.84
C ARG A 181 7.12 -14.58 2.69
N TYR A 182 8.08 -14.00 1.97
CA TYR A 182 8.71 -14.66 0.83
C TYR A 182 9.54 -15.89 1.26
N LYS A 183 10.29 -15.77 2.35
CA LYS A 183 11.00 -16.91 2.94
C LYS A 183 10.02 -18.03 3.33
N LYS A 184 8.90 -17.68 3.96
CA LYS A 184 7.86 -18.65 4.32
C LYS A 184 7.26 -19.29 3.07
N PHE A 185 6.90 -18.51 2.05
CA PHE A 185 6.35 -19.04 0.80
C PHE A 185 7.31 -20.05 0.14
N LEU A 186 8.57 -19.67 -0.03
CA LEU A 186 9.59 -20.53 -0.64
C LEU A 186 9.92 -21.78 0.20
N SER A 187 9.64 -21.78 1.50
CA SER A 187 9.78 -23.00 2.32
C SER A 187 8.61 -23.97 2.17
N LEU A 188 7.47 -23.52 1.65
CA LEU A 188 6.24 -24.31 1.53
C LEU A 188 6.05 -24.89 0.12
N VAL A 189 6.68 -24.29 -0.91
CA VAL A 189 6.50 -24.68 -2.31
C VAL A 189 7.84 -24.72 -3.06
N ASN A 190 7.83 -25.44 -4.18
CA ASN A 190 8.95 -25.53 -5.13
C ASN A 190 8.42 -25.41 -6.57
N GLN A 191 9.33 -25.53 -7.56
CA GLN A 191 8.99 -25.39 -8.96
C GLN A 191 7.99 -26.45 -9.48
N ASN A 192 7.90 -27.60 -8.82
CA ASN A 192 6.98 -28.70 -9.18
C ASN A 192 5.64 -28.60 -8.47
N SER A 193 5.46 -27.67 -7.53
CA SER A 193 4.19 -27.44 -6.84
C SER A 193 3.12 -26.98 -7.82
N SER A 194 1.94 -27.54 -7.71
CA SER A 194 0.78 -27.13 -8.53
C SER A 194 0.32 -25.70 -8.21
N PRO A 195 -0.39 -25.03 -9.13
CA PRO A 195 -0.93 -23.68 -8.89
C PRO A 195 -1.73 -23.58 -7.60
N ILE A 196 -2.55 -24.58 -7.29
CA ILE A 196 -3.38 -24.59 -6.08
C ILE A 196 -2.54 -24.72 -4.80
N GLU A 197 -1.44 -25.48 -4.82
CA GLU A 197 -0.52 -25.57 -3.69
C GLU A 197 0.18 -24.23 -3.46
N ARG A 198 0.58 -23.54 -4.53
CA ARG A 198 1.17 -22.20 -4.47
C ARG A 198 0.18 -21.17 -3.90
N VAL A 199 -1.10 -21.22 -4.32
CA VAL A 199 -2.17 -20.36 -3.77
C VAL A 199 -2.34 -20.61 -2.28
N LYS A 200 -2.42 -21.88 -1.84
CA LYS A 200 -2.54 -22.22 -0.42
C LYS A 200 -1.35 -21.74 0.40
N ALA A 201 -0.13 -21.91 -0.13
CA ALA A 201 1.09 -21.40 0.51
C ALA A 201 1.10 -19.87 0.61
N TYR A 202 0.67 -19.18 -0.43
CA TYR A 202 0.52 -17.71 -0.44
C TYR A 202 -0.44 -17.24 0.65
N LEU A 203 -1.64 -17.84 0.74
CA LEU A 203 -2.61 -17.53 1.81
C LEU A 203 -2.04 -17.84 3.20
N GLN A 204 -1.30 -18.94 3.34
CA GLN A 204 -0.67 -19.32 4.61
C GLN A 204 0.41 -18.32 5.07
N CYS A 205 1.02 -17.57 4.16
CA CYS A 205 1.92 -16.47 4.51
C CYS A 205 1.21 -15.29 5.18
N HIS A 206 -0.11 -15.23 5.10
CA HIS A 206 -0.97 -14.21 5.70
C HIS A 206 -1.70 -14.73 6.95
N GLU A 207 -1.16 -15.74 7.64
CA GLU A 207 -1.79 -16.32 8.85
C GLU A 207 -2.17 -15.30 9.93
N ARG A 208 -1.37 -14.22 10.07
CA ARG A 208 -1.70 -13.12 10.98
C ARG A 208 -2.97 -12.38 10.56
N ASP A 209 -3.43 -12.64 9.35
CA ASP A 209 -4.55 -12.00 8.72
C ASP A 209 -5.84 -12.86 8.85
N TRP A 210 -5.89 -13.77 9.84
CA TRP A 210 -7.03 -14.64 10.26
C TRP A 210 -7.54 -15.61 9.20
N VAL A 211 -6.70 -16.00 8.26
CA VAL A 211 -7.07 -16.98 7.22
C VAL A 211 -7.61 -18.28 7.82
N LYS A 212 -7.11 -18.68 8.99
CA LYS A 212 -7.55 -19.90 9.70
C LYS A 212 -8.97 -19.78 10.26
N ASP A 213 -9.34 -18.59 10.70
CA ASP A 213 -10.60 -18.36 11.43
C ASP A 213 -11.79 -18.08 10.49
N GLN A 214 -11.52 -17.93 9.19
CA GLN A 214 -12.55 -17.51 8.23
C GLN A 214 -13.76 -18.45 8.15
N PRO A 215 -13.61 -19.80 8.16
CA PRO A 215 -14.77 -20.68 8.13
C PRO A 215 -15.72 -20.47 9.30
N ASP A 216 -15.18 -20.11 10.48
CA ASP A 216 -15.94 -19.91 11.71
C ASP A 216 -16.62 -18.53 11.76
N LEU A 217 -16.09 -17.55 11.03
CA LEU A 217 -16.66 -16.20 10.96
C LEU A 217 -17.89 -16.10 10.06
N PHE A 218 -18.04 -17.02 9.10
CA PHE A 218 -19.10 -16.95 8.12
C PHE A 218 -20.27 -17.86 8.49
N GLY A 219 -21.43 -17.27 8.74
CA GLY A 219 -22.66 -18.03 8.92
C GLY A 219 -23.17 -18.66 7.60
N PRO A 220 -24.13 -19.60 7.66
CA PRO A 220 -24.60 -20.40 6.52
C PRO A 220 -25.16 -19.55 5.36
N LYS A 221 -25.68 -18.37 5.64
CA LYS A 221 -26.23 -17.46 4.61
C LYS A 221 -25.16 -16.92 3.66
N THR A 222 -23.89 -16.85 4.07
CA THR A 222 -22.79 -16.33 3.25
C THR A 222 -22.34 -17.34 2.20
N ARG A 223 -22.61 -18.63 2.39
CA ARG A 223 -22.16 -19.73 1.50
C ARG A 223 -20.65 -19.58 1.20
N PHE A 224 -19.86 -19.41 2.25
CA PHE A 224 -18.41 -19.26 2.12
C PHE A 224 -17.78 -20.55 1.60
N SER A 225 -16.82 -20.44 0.69
CA SER A 225 -15.97 -21.52 0.21
C SER A 225 -14.58 -21.00 -0.09
N TRP A 226 -13.58 -21.71 0.39
CA TRP A 226 -12.17 -21.43 0.05
C TRP A 226 -11.87 -21.62 -1.43
N GLU A 227 -12.56 -22.52 -2.12
CA GLU A 227 -12.41 -22.74 -3.57
C GLU A 227 -12.61 -21.43 -4.34
N LYS A 228 -13.65 -20.66 -4.02
CA LYS A 228 -13.90 -19.35 -4.65
C LYS A 228 -12.80 -18.32 -4.39
N ILE A 229 -12.17 -18.39 -3.24
CA ILE A 229 -11.00 -17.54 -2.92
C ILE A 229 -9.79 -18.01 -3.70
N HIS A 230 -9.58 -19.32 -3.80
CA HIS A 230 -8.51 -19.89 -4.60
C HIS A 230 -8.64 -19.52 -6.09
N ASP A 231 -9.83 -19.59 -6.66
CA ASP A 231 -10.10 -19.24 -8.07
C ASP A 231 -9.70 -17.79 -8.40
N ILE A 232 -9.84 -16.87 -7.44
CA ILE A 232 -9.38 -15.48 -7.60
C ILE A 232 -7.86 -15.39 -7.76
N LEU A 233 -7.13 -16.24 -7.06
CA LEU A 233 -5.66 -16.19 -6.97
C LEU A 233 -4.96 -17.09 -7.98
N ILE A 234 -5.58 -18.20 -8.41
CA ILE A 234 -5.00 -19.16 -9.37
C ILE A 234 -4.34 -18.48 -10.58
N PRO A 235 -4.95 -17.48 -11.25
CA PRO A 235 -4.33 -16.83 -12.42
C PRO A 235 -2.97 -16.19 -12.15
N TYR A 236 -2.64 -15.89 -10.91
CA TYR A 236 -1.33 -15.33 -10.53
C TYR A 236 -0.27 -16.40 -10.31
N PHE A 237 -0.68 -17.67 -10.11
CA PHE A 237 0.18 -18.80 -9.81
C PHE A 237 0.17 -19.89 -10.90
N ASP A 238 -0.68 -19.76 -11.92
CA ASP A 238 -0.78 -20.64 -13.08
C ASP A 238 -0.20 -19.92 -14.33
N ASN A 239 1.10 -19.72 -14.33
CA ASN A 239 1.84 -19.07 -15.41
C ASN A 239 3.32 -19.47 -15.36
N SER A 240 4.11 -19.05 -16.34
CA SER A 240 5.53 -19.42 -16.49
C SER A 240 6.51 -18.57 -15.67
N LEU A 241 6.03 -17.64 -14.86
CA LEU A 241 6.87 -16.81 -14.01
C LEU A 241 7.58 -17.65 -12.93
N SER A 242 8.71 -17.14 -12.45
CA SER A 242 9.34 -17.71 -11.26
C SER A 242 8.44 -17.59 -10.03
N LEU A 243 8.64 -18.43 -9.02
CA LEU A 243 7.84 -18.42 -7.79
C LEU A 243 7.73 -17.03 -7.14
N MET A 244 8.85 -16.28 -7.13
CA MET A 244 8.85 -14.93 -6.56
C MET A 244 8.10 -13.93 -7.41
N GLN A 245 8.22 -13.98 -8.74
CA GLN A 245 7.46 -13.11 -9.64
C GLN A 245 5.96 -13.38 -9.54
N GLN A 246 5.54 -14.63 -9.32
CA GLN A 246 4.14 -14.98 -9.07
C GLN A 246 3.62 -14.33 -7.79
N VAL A 247 4.42 -14.30 -6.72
CA VAL A 247 4.06 -13.62 -5.46
C VAL A 247 3.96 -12.10 -5.68
N PHE A 248 4.92 -11.50 -6.39
CA PHE A 248 4.86 -10.05 -6.71
C PHE A 248 3.65 -9.71 -7.56
N LEU A 249 3.32 -10.55 -8.55
CA LEU A 249 2.12 -10.38 -9.37
C LEU A 249 0.84 -10.43 -8.53
N ALA A 250 0.77 -11.36 -7.56
CA ALA A 250 -0.37 -11.49 -6.64
C ALA A 250 -0.46 -10.32 -5.66
N ASP A 251 0.66 -9.89 -5.07
CA ASP A 251 0.71 -8.76 -4.12
C ASP A 251 0.30 -7.45 -4.81
N TYR A 252 0.84 -7.16 -6.01
CA TYR A 252 0.47 -5.98 -6.79
C TYR A 252 -1.01 -6.00 -7.18
N ASN A 253 -1.48 -7.09 -7.82
CA ASN A 253 -2.85 -7.20 -8.30
C ASN A 253 -3.89 -7.44 -7.19
N GLY A 254 -3.45 -7.65 -5.97
CA GLY A 254 -4.28 -7.85 -4.80
C GLY A 254 -4.43 -6.57 -3.98
N LYS A 255 -3.76 -6.56 -2.84
CA LYS A 255 -3.89 -5.51 -1.82
C LYS A 255 -3.51 -4.12 -2.34
N LEU A 256 -2.43 -3.99 -3.11
CA LEU A 256 -2.00 -2.70 -3.64
C LEU A 256 -3.07 -2.12 -4.58
N LEU A 257 -3.55 -2.92 -5.53
CA LEU A 257 -4.45 -2.47 -6.60
C LEU A 257 -5.90 -2.23 -6.14
N TYR A 258 -6.40 -3.03 -5.17
CA TYR A 258 -7.80 -3.01 -4.75
C TYR A 258 -8.06 -2.53 -3.32
N ASN A 259 -7.02 -2.25 -2.55
CA ASN A 259 -7.16 -1.69 -1.21
C ASN A 259 -6.36 -0.39 -1.08
N PHE A 260 -5.03 -0.48 -1.09
CA PHE A 260 -4.13 0.64 -0.78
C PHE A 260 -4.35 1.83 -1.72
N SER A 261 -4.13 1.63 -3.02
CA SER A 261 -4.16 2.72 -3.99
C SER A 261 -5.55 3.39 -4.10
N PRO A 262 -6.70 2.66 -4.16
CA PRO A 262 -8.01 3.30 -4.18
C PRO A 262 -8.39 4.03 -2.88
N ILE A 263 -7.96 3.51 -1.72
CA ILE A 263 -8.21 4.17 -0.43
C ILE A 263 -7.42 5.47 -0.34
N ASN A 264 -6.13 5.41 -0.68
CA ASN A 264 -5.27 6.59 -0.68
C ASN A 264 -5.80 7.66 -1.64
N SER A 265 -6.14 7.28 -2.88
CA SER A 265 -6.72 8.23 -3.85
C SER A 265 -7.94 8.95 -3.27
N LYS A 266 -8.90 8.22 -2.69
CA LYS A 266 -10.11 8.83 -2.12
C LYS A 266 -9.83 9.77 -0.94
N LEU A 267 -8.84 9.45 -0.10
CA LEU A 267 -8.44 10.31 1.01
C LEU A 267 -7.76 11.58 0.49
N HIS A 268 -6.85 11.44 -0.47
CA HIS A 268 -6.19 12.58 -1.10
C HIS A 268 -7.18 13.51 -1.80
N ASP A 269 -8.15 12.96 -2.54
CA ASP A 269 -9.22 13.72 -3.19
C ASP A 269 -10.10 14.47 -2.16
N HIS A 270 -10.49 13.77 -1.07
CA HIS A 270 -11.30 14.36 -0.01
C HIS A 270 -10.62 15.57 0.65
N PHE A 271 -9.34 15.42 0.99
CA PHE A 271 -8.56 16.48 1.61
C PHE A 271 -7.98 17.48 0.61
N ARG A 272 -8.18 17.27 -0.70
CA ARG A 272 -7.66 18.14 -1.78
C ARG A 272 -6.15 18.35 -1.67
N ILE A 273 -5.40 17.28 -1.48
CA ILE A 273 -3.94 17.26 -1.44
C ILE A 273 -3.40 16.37 -2.56
N LYS A 274 -2.41 16.84 -3.29
CA LYS A 274 -1.82 16.05 -4.38
C LYS A 274 -0.92 14.95 -3.82
N SER A 275 -1.22 13.71 -4.15
CA SER A 275 -0.39 12.54 -3.84
C SER A 275 0.77 12.42 -4.82
N ILE A 276 1.96 12.16 -4.31
CA ILE A 276 3.15 11.85 -5.10
C ILE A 276 3.75 10.56 -4.57
N VAL A 277 3.71 9.50 -5.37
CA VAL A 277 4.19 8.16 -5.01
C VAL A 277 5.28 7.75 -6.01
N PRO A 278 6.55 8.18 -5.77
CA PRO A 278 7.59 8.05 -6.78
C PRO A 278 7.92 6.61 -7.15
N LEU A 279 7.74 5.66 -6.20
CA LEU A 279 8.02 4.24 -6.42
C LEU A 279 6.93 3.54 -7.27
N LEU A 280 5.75 4.14 -7.43
CA LEU A 280 4.65 3.64 -8.28
C LEU A 280 4.50 4.44 -9.58
N SER A 281 5.52 5.17 -10.00
CA SER A 281 5.49 5.90 -11.27
C SER A 281 5.48 4.92 -12.46
N LYS A 282 4.94 5.38 -13.60
CA LYS A 282 4.85 4.56 -14.81
C LYS A 282 6.13 4.56 -15.66
N ASP A 283 7.15 5.32 -15.25
CA ASP A 283 8.39 5.50 -16.02
C ASP A 283 9.42 4.42 -15.72
#